data_6ec3a63602b3125dc684a52615967b77
#
_entry.id   6ec3a63602b3125dc684a52615967b77
#
_cell.length_a   1.000
_cell.length_b   1.000
_cell.length_c   1.000
_cell.angle_alpha   90.00
_cell.angle_beta   90.00
_cell.angle_gamma   90.00
#
_symmetry.space_group_name_H-M   'P 1'
#
loop_
_entity.id
_entity.type
_entity.pdbx_description
1 polymer ?
#
loop_
_entity_poly.entity_id
_entity_poly.type
_entity_poly.pdbx_seq_one_letter_code
_entity_poly.pdbx_strand_id
1 'polypeptide(L)'
;MKIFDYEDIQLIPNKCIVESRSECDTSIQFGPRSFKLPVVPANMQTVMNEDLAQWFAENDYFYIMHRFNEAARIPFIKKMQSNHLFASISVGVKKTEFEFIEQLANEEITPEYITIDIAHGHSDSVINMIKHIKSYLPNSFVIAGNVGTPEGVRELENAGAD
;
A
#
# COMPACT_ATOMS: atom_id res chain seq x y z
N MET A 1 7.25 -4.83 -27.84
CA MET A 1 6.16 -4.60 -26.87
C MET A 1 5.36 -3.39 -27.33
N LYS A 2 4.02 -3.48 -27.38
CA LYS A 2 3.19 -2.29 -27.64
C LYS A 2 3.04 -1.55 -26.31
N ILE A 3 3.26 -0.25 -26.33
CA ILE A 3 3.07 0.64 -25.19
C ILE A 3 1.74 1.35 -25.43
N PHE A 4 0.91 1.41 -24.39
CA PHE A 4 -0.39 2.09 -24.42
C PHE A 4 -0.45 3.12 -23.32
N ASP A 5 -1.11 4.24 -23.58
CA ASP A 5 -1.57 5.17 -22.58
C ASP A 5 -3.10 5.05 -22.43
N TYR A 6 -3.67 5.69 -21.43
CA TYR A 6 -5.13 5.70 -21.23
C TYR A 6 -5.88 6.27 -22.44
N GLU A 7 -5.26 7.16 -23.22
CA GLU A 7 -5.81 7.72 -24.46
C GLU A 7 -5.91 6.68 -25.60
N ASP A 8 -5.14 5.59 -25.51
CA ASP A 8 -5.08 4.55 -26.54
C ASP A 8 -6.10 3.42 -26.34
N ILE A 9 -6.84 3.45 -25.23
CA ILE A 9 -7.76 2.38 -24.85
C ILE A 9 -9.16 2.91 -24.55
N GLN A 10 -10.17 2.07 -24.77
CA GLN A 10 -11.56 2.36 -24.44
C GLN A 10 -12.21 1.14 -23.80
N LEU A 11 -13.16 1.38 -22.89
CA LEU A 11 -14.01 0.33 -22.36
C LEU A 11 -15.03 -0.09 -23.43
N ILE A 12 -15.09 -1.39 -23.72
CA ILE A 12 -16.13 -1.94 -24.59
C ILE A 12 -17.39 -2.16 -23.75
N PRO A 13 -18.51 -1.48 -24.06
CA PRO A 13 -19.74 -1.63 -23.29
C PRO A 13 -20.34 -3.03 -23.50
N ASN A 14 -20.76 -3.66 -22.40
CA ASN A 14 -21.51 -4.90 -22.41
C ASN A 14 -23.01 -4.63 -22.14
N LYS A 15 -23.85 -5.66 -22.33
CA LYS A 15 -25.25 -5.60 -21.99
C LYS A 15 -25.42 -5.25 -20.50
N CYS A 16 -26.17 -4.19 -20.23
CA CYS A 16 -26.54 -3.81 -18.87
C CYS A 16 -27.52 -4.86 -18.27
N ILE A 17 -27.23 -5.34 -17.07
CA ILE A 17 -28.03 -6.34 -16.33
C ILE A 17 -28.55 -5.80 -15.00
N VAL A 18 -28.29 -4.53 -14.68
CA VAL A 18 -28.74 -3.84 -13.47
C VAL A 18 -29.68 -2.69 -13.81
N GLU A 19 -30.65 -2.42 -12.94
CA GLU A 19 -31.60 -1.33 -13.10
C GLU A 19 -31.05 -0.02 -12.54
N SER A 20 -30.19 -0.08 -11.50
CA SER A 20 -29.60 1.07 -10.84
C SER A 20 -28.10 0.86 -10.62
N ARG A 21 -27.31 1.93 -10.66
CA ARG A 21 -25.89 1.92 -10.30
C ARG A 21 -25.66 1.49 -8.85
N SER A 22 -26.64 1.69 -7.96
CA SER A 22 -26.56 1.30 -6.56
C SER A 22 -26.57 -0.23 -6.35
N GLU A 23 -26.94 -1.01 -7.39
CA GLU A 23 -26.87 -2.47 -7.36
C GLU A 23 -25.45 -3.02 -7.67
N CYS A 24 -24.55 -2.14 -8.14
CA CYS A 24 -23.19 -2.56 -8.45
C CYS A 24 -22.37 -2.66 -7.17
N ASP A 25 -21.82 -3.84 -6.90
CA ASP A 25 -20.83 -4.05 -5.86
C ASP A 25 -19.46 -3.56 -6.38
N THR A 26 -18.89 -2.55 -5.72
CA THR A 26 -17.58 -1.99 -6.02
C THR A 26 -16.52 -2.40 -5.00
N SER A 27 -16.88 -3.23 -4.04
CA SER A 27 -15.95 -3.69 -3.00
C SER A 27 -14.86 -4.59 -3.58
N ILE A 28 -13.70 -4.55 -2.94
CA ILE A 28 -12.56 -5.42 -3.27
C ILE A 28 -12.00 -6.05 -2.00
N GLN A 29 -11.55 -7.29 -2.12
CA GLN A 29 -10.65 -7.89 -1.15
C GLN A 29 -9.22 -7.47 -1.48
N PHE A 30 -8.52 -6.85 -0.54
CA PHE A 30 -7.13 -6.45 -0.71
C PHE A 30 -6.32 -6.85 0.53
N GLY A 31 -5.52 -7.90 0.38
CA GLY A 31 -4.86 -8.53 1.52
C GLY A 31 -5.87 -9.03 2.56
N PRO A 32 -5.67 -8.72 3.85
CA PRO A 32 -6.52 -9.22 4.92
C PRO A 32 -7.88 -8.51 5.02
N ARG A 33 -8.13 -7.43 4.28
CA ARG A 33 -9.36 -6.60 4.40
C ARG A 33 -10.13 -6.44 3.11
N SER A 34 -11.43 -6.18 3.25
CA SER A 34 -12.30 -5.71 2.17
C SER A 34 -12.44 -4.19 2.25
N PHE A 35 -12.43 -3.53 1.09
CA PHE A 35 -12.61 -2.08 0.95
C PHE A 35 -13.76 -1.77 0.00
N LYS A 36 -14.43 -0.65 0.21
CA LYS A 36 -15.61 -0.25 -0.56
C LYS A 36 -15.33 0.08 -2.03
N LEU A 37 -14.11 0.52 -2.33
CA LEU A 37 -13.71 0.94 -3.69
C LEU A 37 -12.29 0.49 -4.02
N PRO A 38 -12.01 0.11 -5.29
CA PRO A 38 -10.66 -0.16 -5.78
C PRO A 38 -9.91 1.14 -6.13
N VAL A 39 -9.94 2.13 -5.22
CA VAL A 39 -9.33 3.45 -5.42
C VAL A 39 -8.45 3.76 -4.24
N VAL A 40 -7.21 4.15 -4.53
CA VAL A 40 -6.21 4.52 -3.54
C VAL A 40 -5.74 5.95 -3.82
N PRO A 41 -5.85 6.89 -2.86
CA PRO A 41 -5.26 8.21 -3.03
C PRO A 41 -3.74 8.12 -3.09
N ALA A 42 -3.10 9.01 -3.85
CA ALA A 42 -1.65 9.07 -3.92
C ALA A 42 -1.06 9.31 -2.53
N ASN A 43 -0.01 8.57 -2.18
CA ASN A 43 0.68 8.67 -0.90
C ASN A 43 1.64 9.86 -0.83
N MET A 44 1.15 11.02 -1.23
CA MET A 44 1.86 12.29 -1.27
C MET A 44 1.52 13.14 -0.05
N GLN A 45 2.50 13.85 0.50
CA GLN A 45 2.30 14.75 1.65
C GLN A 45 1.25 15.86 1.40
N THR A 46 1.06 16.24 0.14
CA THR A 46 0.06 17.23 -0.27
C THR A 46 -1.35 16.64 -0.45
N VAL A 47 -1.49 15.31 -0.45
CA VAL A 47 -2.75 14.59 -0.67
C VAL A 47 -3.23 13.90 0.61
N MET A 48 -2.32 13.28 1.35
CA MET A 48 -2.64 12.45 2.52
C MET A 48 -2.08 13.07 3.80
N ASN A 49 -2.88 13.10 4.85
CA ASN A 49 -2.48 13.44 6.21
C ASN A 49 -3.13 12.45 7.21
N GLU A 50 -2.80 12.58 8.49
CA GLU A 50 -3.24 11.65 9.53
C GLU A 50 -4.77 11.65 9.74
N ASP A 51 -5.42 12.82 9.68
CA ASP A 51 -6.87 12.94 9.87
C ASP A 51 -7.63 12.29 8.70
N LEU A 52 -7.14 12.54 7.48
CA LEU A 52 -7.70 11.92 6.28
C LEU A 52 -7.48 10.40 6.28
N ALA A 53 -6.30 9.93 6.64
CA ALA A 53 -5.99 8.51 6.77
C ALA A 53 -6.90 7.81 7.79
N GLN A 54 -7.15 8.46 8.93
CA GLN A 54 -8.10 7.96 9.93
C GLN A 54 -9.52 7.89 9.35
N TRP A 55 -9.98 8.95 8.69
CA TRP A 55 -11.30 8.97 8.06
C TRP A 55 -11.46 7.86 7.02
N PHE A 56 -10.43 7.62 6.18
CA PHE A 56 -10.43 6.52 5.21
C PHE A 56 -10.59 5.16 5.91
N ALA A 57 -9.82 4.92 6.97
CA ALA A 57 -9.89 3.66 7.72
C ALA A 57 -11.26 3.46 8.39
N GLU A 58 -11.84 4.51 8.99
CA GLU A 58 -13.16 4.47 9.63
C GLU A 58 -14.31 4.20 8.64
N ASN A 59 -14.09 4.48 7.36
CA ASN A 59 -15.11 4.34 6.32
C ASN A 59 -14.85 3.17 5.36
N ASP A 60 -13.95 2.26 5.67
CA ASP A 60 -13.56 1.10 4.85
C ASP A 60 -13.01 1.48 3.47
N TYR A 61 -12.23 2.55 3.39
CA TYR A 61 -11.46 2.91 2.21
C TYR A 61 -9.98 2.66 2.45
N PHE A 62 -9.29 2.18 1.41
CA PHE A 62 -7.85 1.97 1.49
C PHE A 62 -7.09 3.28 1.32
N TYR A 63 -6.02 3.45 2.09
CA TYR A 63 -5.09 4.56 1.99
C TYR A 63 -3.65 4.07 2.18
N ILE A 64 -2.70 4.87 1.75
CA ILE A 64 -1.28 4.70 2.04
C ILE A 64 -0.77 6.02 2.63
N MET A 65 -0.28 5.99 3.87
CA MET A 65 0.31 7.16 4.51
C MET A 65 1.70 7.44 3.93
N HIS A 66 2.00 8.69 3.61
CA HIS A 66 3.31 9.10 3.12
C HIS A 66 4.42 8.92 4.17
N ARG A 67 5.69 8.81 3.73
CA ARG A 67 6.86 8.56 4.60
C ARG A 67 7.64 9.80 5.03
N PHE A 68 7.22 11.01 4.64
CA PHE A 68 8.02 12.23 4.77
C PHE A 68 7.99 12.91 6.15
N ASN A 69 7.20 12.44 7.09
CA ASN A 69 7.21 12.92 8.48
C ASN A 69 7.67 11.78 9.40
N GLU A 70 9.00 11.57 9.48
CA GLU A 70 9.59 10.44 10.20
C GLU A 70 9.17 10.41 11.68
N ALA A 71 9.16 11.56 12.35
CA ALA A 71 8.82 11.65 13.77
C ALA A 71 7.36 11.29 14.09
N ALA A 72 6.44 11.46 13.13
CA ALA A 72 5.02 11.16 13.30
C ALA A 72 4.65 9.71 12.98
N ARG A 73 5.52 8.93 12.33
CA ARG A 73 5.18 7.59 11.82
C ARG A 73 4.76 6.62 12.93
N ILE A 74 5.57 6.47 13.96
CA ILE A 74 5.25 5.57 15.10
C ILE A 74 4.03 6.08 15.89
N PRO A 75 3.94 7.35 16.29
CA PRO A 75 2.72 7.89 16.91
C PRO A 75 1.47 7.65 16.09
N PHE A 76 1.52 7.83 14.77
CA PHE A 76 0.39 7.57 13.87
C PHE A 76 -0.02 6.10 13.90
N ILE A 77 0.91 5.15 13.74
CA ILE A 77 0.60 3.72 13.77
C ILE A 77 -0.06 3.35 15.12
N LYS A 78 0.52 3.79 16.23
CA LYS A 78 -0.03 3.54 17.58
C LYS A 78 -1.44 4.12 17.73
N LYS A 79 -1.67 5.34 17.23
CA LYS A 79 -3.00 5.99 17.24
C LYS A 79 -4.01 5.15 16.47
N MET A 80 -3.67 4.68 15.26
CA MET A 80 -4.57 3.85 14.46
C MET A 80 -4.89 2.53 15.17
N GLN A 81 -3.89 1.85 15.68
CA GLN A 81 -4.06 0.57 16.40
C GLN A 81 -4.90 0.74 17.69
N SER A 82 -4.68 1.81 18.46
CA SER A 82 -5.48 2.10 19.68
C SER A 82 -6.96 2.36 19.37
N ASN A 83 -7.26 2.83 18.18
CA ASN A 83 -8.62 3.03 17.68
C ASN A 83 -9.18 1.80 16.95
N HIS A 84 -8.49 0.65 16.98
CA HIS A 84 -8.86 -0.57 16.27
C HIS A 84 -8.96 -0.38 14.75
N LEU A 85 -8.21 0.57 14.20
CA LEU A 85 -8.10 0.86 12.78
C LEU A 85 -6.82 0.25 12.19
N PHE A 86 -6.86 -0.10 10.91
CA PHE A 86 -5.65 -0.56 10.24
C PHE A 86 -4.66 0.58 10.02
N ALA A 87 -3.38 0.29 10.15
CA ALA A 87 -2.31 1.20 9.79
C ALA A 87 -1.69 0.78 8.45
N SER A 88 -1.72 1.67 7.46
CA SER A 88 -1.06 1.52 6.18
C SER A 88 -0.04 2.63 6.02
N ILE A 89 1.23 2.26 5.88
CA ILE A 89 2.37 3.18 5.82
C ILE A 89 3.17 2.99 4.55
N SER A 90 4.03 3.96 4.22
CA SER A 90 5.05 3.78 3.19
C SER A 90 6.47 3.89 3.75
N VAL A 91 7.41 3.23 3.08
CA VAL A 91 8.84 3.21 3.40
C VAL A 91 9.67 3.38 2.14
N GLY A 92 10.89 3.87 2.29
CA GLY A 92 11.92 3.88 1.25
C GLY A 92 12.86 2.67 1.36
N VAL A 93 14.07 2.82 0.76
CA VAL A 93 15.11 1.78 0.77
C VAL A 93 16.45 2.28 1.31
N LYS A 94 16.46 3.40 2.03
CA LYS A 94 17.67 3.91 2.70
C LYS A 94 17.92 3.12 3.99
N LYS A 95 19.15 3.17 4.49
CA LYS A 95 19.54 2.50 5.74
C LYS A 95 18.60 2.84 6.91
N THR A 96 18.20 4.10 7.05
CA THR A 96 17.27 4.55 8.08
C THR A 96 15.90 3.89 8.01
N GLU A 97 15.47 3.45 6.82
CA GLU A 97 14.19 2.75 6.66
C GLU A 97 14.30 1.27 7.11
N PHE A 98 15.44 0.63 6.91
CA PHE A 98 15.72 -0.69 7.48
C PHE A 98 15.71 -0.62 9.02
N GLU A 99 16.42 0.35 9.60
CA GLU A 99 16.45 0.60 11.04
C GLU A 99 15.04 0.89 11.60
N PHE A 100 14.20 1.60 10.84
CA PHE A 100 12.80 1.86 11.21
C PHE A 100 11.95 0.58 11.26
N ILE A 101 12.12 -0.36 10.32
CA ILE A 101 11.43 -1.66 10.36
C ILE A 101 11.87 -2.47 11.58
N GLU A 102 13.17 -2.48 11.88
CA GLU A 102 13.69 -3.13 13.09
C GLU A 102 13.15 -2.50 14.38
N GLN A 103 13.05 -1.16 14.41
CA GLN A 103 12.46 -0.44 15.53
C GLN A 103 10.99 -0.82 15.74
N LEU A 104 10.19 -0.90 14.67
CA LEU A 104 8.79 -1.32 14.76
C LEU A 104 8.68 -2.73 15.37
N ALA A 105 9.50 -3.66 14.91
CA ALA A 105 9.52 -5.02 15.45
C ALA A 105 9.94 -5.07 16.93
N ASN A 106 10.98 -4.31 17.31
CA ASN A 106 11.46 -4.24 18.68
C ASN A 106 10.44 -3.60 19.65
N GLU A 107 9.61 -2.68 19.16
CA GLU A 107 8.51 -2.05 19.91
C GLU A 107 7.18 -2.84 19.82
N GLU A 108 7.19 -4.02 19.19
CA GLU A 108 6.00 -4.86 18.97
C GLU A 108 4.87 -4.14 18.21
N ILE A 109 5.25 -3.23 17.29
CA ILE A 109 4.32 -2.47 16.45
C ILE A 109 4.28 -3.09 15.06
N THR A 110 3.13 -3.58 14.63
CA THR A 110 2.97 -4.20 13.31
C THR A 110 1.94 -3.44 12.48
N PRO A 111 2.36 -2.57 11.54
CA PRO A 111 1.45 -2.02 10.53
C PRO A 111 0.83 -3.14 9.71
N GLU A 112 -0.44 -3.03 9.39
CA GLU A 112 -1.11 -4.07 8.59
C GLU A 112 -0.66 -4.06 7.13
N TYR A 113 -0.38 -2.86 6.59
CA TYR A 113 0.13 -2.67 5.23
C TYR A 113 1.42 -1.85 5.24
N ILE A 114 2.41 -2.29 4.48
CA ILE A 114 3.67 -1.56 4.26
C ILE A 114 3.92 -1.45 2.76
N THR A 115 3.92 -0.22 2.26
CA THR A 115 4.21 0.08 0.85
C THR A 115 5.66 0.52 0.69
N ILE A 116 6.43 -0.18 -0.13
CA ILE A 116 7.77 0.26 -0.54
C ILE A 116 7.60 1.22 -1.71
N ASP A 117 7.82 2.52 -1.45
CA ASP A 117 7.54 3.62 -2.39
C ASP A 117 8.83 4.15 -3.02
N ILE A 118 9.21 3.57 -4.15
CA ILE A 118 10.42 3.88 -4.91
C ILE A 118 10.07 4.11 -6.39
N ALA A 119 10.63 5.14 -7.00
CA ALA A 119 10.37 5.49 -8.40
C ALA A 119 10.71 4.37 -9.38
N HIS A 120 11.75 3.55 -9.09
CA HIS A 120 12.13 2.36 -9.85
C HIS A 120 12.22 1.17 -8.89
N GLY A 121 11.12 0.43 -8.78
CA GLY A 121 10.98 -0.66 -7.80
C GLY A 121 11.66 -1.97 -8.20
N HIS A 122 11.92 -2.20 -9.49
CA HIS A 122 12.65 -3.38 -9.95
C HIS A 122 14.16 -3.22 -9.69
N SER A 123 14.57 -3.40 -8.44
CA SER A 123 15.95 -3.21 -7.99
C SER A 123 16.29 -4.07 -6.77
N ASP A 124 17.57 -4.43 -6.62
CA ASP A 124 18.05 -5.20 -5.47
C ASP A 124 17.73 -4.54 -4.13
N SER A 125 17.74 -3.21 -4.07
CA SER A 125 17.42 -2.48 -2.85
C SER A 125 15.97 -2.69 -2.40
N VAL A 126 15.02 -2.74 -3.35
CA VAL A 126 13.61 -3.05 -3.06
C VAL A 126 13.44 -4.52 -2.69
N ILE A 127 14.07 -5.44 -3.42
CA ILE A 127 14.09 -6.88 -3.10
C ILE A 127 14.61 -7.11 -1.67
N ASN A 128 15.71 -6.45 -1.29
CA ASN A 128 16.27 -6.55 0.04
C ASN A 128 15.32 -5.98 1.11
N MET A 129 14.64 -4.86 0.84
CA MET A 129 13.65 -4.28 1.74
C MET A 129 12.44 -5.19 1.93
N ILE A 130 11.92 -5.83 0.87
CA ILE A 130 10.83 -6.83 0.97
C ILE A 130 11.24 -7.96 1.93
N LYS A 131 12.40 -8.57 1.67
CA LYS A 131 12.92 -9.65 2.52
C LYS A 131 13.11 -9.22 3.97
N HIS A 132 13.60 -8.00 4.18
CA HIS A 132 13.79 -7.43 5.51
C HIS A 132 12.46 -7.24 6.23
N ILE A 133 11.45 -6.64 5.58
CA ILE A 133 10.11 -6.50 6.16
C ILE A 133 9.53 -7.87 6.52
N LYS A 134 9.57 -8.84 5.62
CA LYS A 134 9.04 -10.18 5.87
C LYS A 134 9.78 -10.93 6.98
N SER A 135 11.06 -10.62 7.21
CA SER A 135 11.85 -11.18 8.33
C SER A 135 11.45 -10.61 9.69
N TYR A 136 11.20 -9.30 9.78
CA TYR A 136 10.92 -8.61 11.04
C TYR A 136 9.42 -8.46 11.33
N LEU A 137 8.61 -8.27 10.30
CA LEU A 137 7.17 -8.04 10.36
C LEU A 137 6.42 -8.99 9.40
N PRO A 138 6.48 -10.32 9.63
CA PRO A 138 5.98 -11.32 8.69
C PRO A 138 4.46 -11.23 8.43
N ASN A 139 3.71 -10.62 9.34
CA ASN A 139 2.25 -10.47 9.24
C ASN A 139 1.83 -9.21 8.48
N SER A 140 2.75 -8.33 8.11
CA SER A 140 2.43 -7.16 7.30
C SER A 140 2.22 -7.55 5.84
N PHE A 141 1.17 -7.01 5.22
CA PHE A 141 0.94 -7.10 3.78
C PHE A 141 1.85 -6.10 3.06
N VAL A 142 2.73 -6.59 2.18
CA VAL A 142 3.78 -5.80 1.55
C VAL A 142 3.41 -5.46 0.11
N ILE A 143 3.30 -4.17 -0.17
CA ILE A 143 3.09 -3.61 -1.50
C ILE A 143 4.42 -3.07 -2.00
N ALA A 144 4.90 -3.49 -3.16
CA ALA A 144 6.20 -3.06 -3.68
C ALA A 144 6.08 -2.41 -5.07
N GLY A 145 6.65 -1.23 -5.23
CA GLY A 145 6.66 -0.47 -6.48
C GLY A 145 7.67 0.69 -6.49
N ASN A 146 7.75 1.41 -7.63
CA ASN A 146 6.92 1.24 -8.82
C ASN A 146 7.54 0.19 -9.76
N VAL A 147 6.72 -0.60 -10.42
CA VAL A 147 7.16 -1.62 -11.36
C VAL A 147 6.38 -1.51 -12.67
N GLY A 148 7.08 -1.67 -13.80
CA GLY A 148 6.49 -1.50 -15.14
C GLY A 148 6.70 -2.69 -16.09
N THR A 149 7.24 -3.81 -15.60
CA THR A 149 7.50 -5.00 -16.41
C THR A 149 7.01 -6.28 -15.72
N PRO A 150 6.56 -7.30 -16.49
CA PRO A 150 6.18 -8.59 -15.91
C PRO A 150 7.31 -9.29 -15.15
N GLU A 151 8.56 -9.10 -15.59
CA GLU A 151 9.75 -9.63 -14.94
C GLU A 151 9.91 -9.01 -13.55
N GLY A 152 9.81 -7.68 -13.48
CA GLY A 152 9.90 -6.96 -12.21
C GLY A 152 8.82 -7.38 -11.22
N VAL A 153 7.55 -7.53 -11.67
CA VAL A 153 6.46 -8.04 -10.83
C VAL A 153 6.82 -9.41 -10.24
N ARG A 154 7.24 -10.37 -11.10
CA ARG A 154 7.60 -11.72 -10.65
C ARG A 154 8.77 -11.73 -9.66
N GLU A 155 9.79 -10.88 -9.88
CA GLU A 155 10.93 -10.83 -8.96
C GLU A 155 10.55 -10.24 -7.60
N LEU A 156 9.71 -9.20 -7.56
CA LEU A 156 9.24 -8.64 -6.31
C LEU A 156 8.31 -9.61 -5.56
N GLU A 157 7.41 -10.30 -6.28
CA GLU A 157 6.56 -11.36 -5.73
C GLU A 157 7.40 -12.52 -5.17
N ASN A 158 8.40 -13.00 -5.92
CA ASN A 158 9.33 -14.04 -5.46
C ASN A 158 10.16 -13.60 -4.25
N ALA A 159 10.39 -12.31 -4.05
CA ALA A 159 11.05 -11.77 -2.88
C ALA A 159 10.13 -11.73 -1.64
N GLY A 160 8.81 -11.88 -1.82
CA GLY A 160 7.80 -11.92 -0.78
C GLY A 160 6.84 -10.72 -0.77
N ALA A 161 6.78 -9.90 -1.82
CA ALA A 161 5.72 -8.92 -1.97
C ALA A 161 4.38 -9.63 -2.21
N ASP A 162 3.29 -9.12 -1.58
CA ASP A 162 1.94 -9.68 -1.67
C ASP A 162 1.13 -9.07 -2.82
#